data_6aca41e281029a76e29c866a051a7ba6
#
_entry.id   6aca41e281029a76e29c866a051a7ba6
#
_cell.length_a   1.000
_cell.length_b   1.000
_cell.length_c   1.000
_cell.angle_alpha   90.00
_cell.angle_beta   90.00
_cell.angle_gamma   90.00
#
_symmetry.space_group_name_H-M   'P 1'
#
loop_
_entity.id
_entity.type
_entity.pdbx_description
1 polymer ?
#
loop_
_entity_poly.entity_id
_entity_poly.type
_entity_poly.pdbx_seq_one_letter_code
_entity_poly.pdbx_strand_id
1 'polypeptide(L)'
;EETGIVFHREVNGKYGWNENGNEEKDGKYVGEIEKGKPNGQGIYTSPNGNKYEGEWKNGKINGQGTYTYSKGKKYVGEWKDEKRHGQGAYTYSNGNKYVGKWKSGKKHGQGTYTYSSGSKYEGEWKNGKMDGQGIFSWQNGIKRVGDFRKGKLWNITEYGKKENILKKWVNGVKVVDKKKEKVLYLRKENGKWLLSENGNEREDGKYVGIINKKGLPSEAGIITFPDGDKYEGEWKGIKRHGRGTYTYSNGNKYIGQWKEEKRHGQGTFFWKNGNKYKGEWKNGRKNGQGAFTWSNGNKYEGEWKDDKRTGLGTNTSPDGKKYVGHYKNDLRNGKGTNIFLNGEKYIGQHKDGKYHGQGTFTFKDGSKFVGEWKDGKYHGQGTFTFKGGSKFVGEWKNGNKWKGIEYGPTENILATFLNGVIQ
;
A
#
# COMPACT_ATOMS: atom_id res chain seq x y z
N GLU A 1 14.89 -23.51 -15.04
CA GLU A 1 15.16 -22.15 -15.57
C GLU A 1 16.67 -22.06 -15.77
N GLU A 2 17.10 -21.74 -16.97
CA GLU A 2 18.51 -21.63 -17.33
C GLU A 2 19.00 -20.22 -16.96
N THR A 3 20.16 -20.13 -16.32
CA THR A 3 20.81 -18.84 -16.04
C THR A 3 21.89 -18.58 -17.10
N GLY A 4 21.95 -17.35 -17.61
CA GLY A 4 22.89 -17.03 -18.68
C GLY A 4 23.22 -15.55 -18.76
N ILE A 5 24.06 -15.24 -19.75
CA ILE A 5 24.45 -13.89 -20.12
C ILE A 5 23.91 -13.62 -21.52
N VAL A 6 23.17 -12.52 -21.68
CA VAL A 6 22.73 -12.05 -23.00
C VAL A 6 22.95 -10.54 -23.11
N PHE A 7 23.12 -10.06 -24.33
CA PHE A 7 23.41 -8.65 -24.62
C PHE A 7 22.28 -8.02 -25.42
N HIS A 8 21.88 -6.83 -25.01
CA HIS A 8 20.90 -6.02 -25.73
C HIS A 8 21.63 -5.11 -26.72
N ARG A 9 21.55 -5.46 -27.99
CA ARG A 9 22.33 -4.80 -29.04
C ARG A 9 21.54 -4.64 -30.35
N GLU A 10 22.03 -3.77 -31.20
CA GLU A 10 21.51 -3.61 -32.53
C GLU A 10 22.21 -4.58 -33.50
N VAL A 11 21.42 -5.36 -34.24
CA VAL A 11 21.90 -6.23 -35.33
C VAL A 11 21.02 -5.98 -36.55
N ASN A 12 21.62 -5.62 -37.66
CA ASN A 12 20.91 -5.31 -38.92
C ASN A 12 19.74 -4.30 -38.74
N GLY A 13 20.01 -3.21 -38.01
CA GLY A 13 19.02 -2.14 -37.76
C GLY A 13 17.90 -2.49 -36.76
N LYS A 14 17.98 -3.63 -36.06
CA LYS A 14 17.01 -4.04 -35.06
C LYS A 14 17.66 -4.31 -33.71
N TYR A 15 17.14 -3.70 -32.65
CA TYR A 15 17.55 -4.01 -31.28
C TYR A 15 16.93 -5.33 -30.79
N GLY A 16 17.75 -6.18 -30.16
CA GLY A 16 17.32 -7.45 -29.63
C GLY A 16 18.32 -8.05 -28.63
N TRP A 17 17.91 -9.16 -28.02
CA TRP A 17 18.75 -9.93 -27.11
C TRP A 17 19.57 -10.95 -27.88
N ASN A 18 20.87 -11.03 -27.58
CA ASN A 18 21.85 -11.88 -28.27
C ASN A 18 22.81 -12.48 -27.26
N GLU A 19 23.26 -13.71 -27.47
CA GLU A 19 24.24 -14.40 -26.63
C GLU A 19 25.65 -13.79 -26.75
N ASN A 20 25.96 -13.19 -27.89
CA ASN A 20 27.24 -12.55 -28.14
C ASN A 20 27.10 -11.02 -28.17
N GLY A 21 28.00 -10.31 -27.47
CA GLY A 21 28.01 -8.84 -27.41
C GLY A 21 29.29 -8.30 -26.80
N ASN A 22 29.43 -6.97 -26.83
CA ASN A 22 30.56 -6.22 -26.29
C ASN A 22 30.10 -5.43 -25.07
N GLU A 23 30.64 -5.70 -23.88
CA GLU A 23 30.24 -5.08 -22.60
C GLU A 23 30.42 -3.55 -22.58
N GLU A 24 31.30 -3.00 -23.38
CA GLU A 24 31.52 -1.55 -23.46
C GLU A 24 30.49 -0.84 -24.33
N LYS A 25 29.92 -1.55 -25.32
CA LYS A 25 29.02 -0.97 -26.34
C LYS A 25 27.56 -1.44 -26.18
N ASP A 26 27.36 -2.65 -25.68
CA ASP A 26 26.05 -3.29 -25.60
C ASP A 26 25.58 -3.36 -24.15
N GLY A 27 24.28 -3.40 -23.94
CA GLY A 27 23.72 -3.63 -22.62
C GLY A 27 23.84 -5.09 -22.21
N LYS A 28 24.49 -5.39 -21.07
CA LYS A 28 24.72 -6.74 -20.55
C LYS A 28 23.63 -7.14 -19.55
N TYR A 29 23.03 -8.28 -19.77
CA TYR A 29 22.13 -8.94 -18.81
C TYR A 29 22.79 -10.21 -18.27
N VAL A 30 22.61 -10.44 -16.97
CA VAL A 30 23.02 -11.66 -16.27
C VAL A 30 21.85 -12.12 -15.40
N GLY A 31 21.34 -13.33 -15.62
CA GLY A 31 20.22 -13.86 -14.84
C GLY A 31 19.47 -14.98 -15.56
N GLU A 32 18.23 -15.19 -15.16
CA GLU A 32 17.35 -16.23 -15.71
C GLU A 32 16.94 -15.87 -17.14
N ILE A 33 17.07 -16.83 -18.06
CA ILE A 33 16.71 -16.68 -19.48
C ILE A 33 15.73 -17.77 -19.91
N GLU A 34 14.88 -17.40 -20.85
CA GLU A 34 13.99 -18.33 -21.54
C GLU A 34 13.97 -17.97 -23.04
N LYS A 35 14.26 -18.95 -23.89
CA LYS A 35 14.31 -18.77 -25.36
C LYS A 35 15.22 -17.60 -25.79
N GLY A 36 16.41 -17.50 -25.17
CA GLY A 36 17.41 -16.48 -25.46
C GLY A 36 17.04 -15.06 -25.00
N LYS A 37 16.06 -14.90 -24.09
CA LYS A 37 15.62 -13.60 -23.56
C LYS A 37 15.56 -13.59 -22.04
N PRO A 38 15.83 -12.45 -21.38
CA PRO A 38 15.61 -12.27 -19.96
C PRO A 38 14.20 -12.68 -19.54
N ASN A 39 14.10 -13.60 -18.56
CA ASN A 39 12.81 -14.08 -18.02
C ASN A 39 13.05 -14.62 -16.61
N GLY A 40 12.44 -14.04 -15.57
CA GLY A 40 12.73 -14.32 -14.17
C GLY A 40 13.61 -13.26 -13.53
N GLN A 41 14.53 -13.63 -12.65
CA GLN A 41 15.40 -12.71 -11.92
C GLN A 41 16.70 -12.42 -12.68
N GLY A 42 17.11 -11.14 -12.72
CA GLY A 42 18.38 -10.81 -13.34
C GLY A 42 18.81 -9.36 -13.19
N ILE A 43 20.05 -9.14 -13.61
CA ILE A 43 20.73 -7.86 -13.55
C ILE A 43 21.05 -7.41 -14.97
N TYR A 44 20.62 -6.22 -15.32
CA TYR A 44 20.98 -5.55 -16.58
C TYR A 44 21.83 -4.32 -16.29
N THR A 45 22.93 -4.20 -17.01
CA THR A 45 23.80 -3.01 -16.97
C THR A 45 23.92 -2.47 -18.38
N SER A 46 23.55 -1.21 -18.56
CA SER A 46 23.69 -0.52 -19.84
C SER A 46 25.07 0.12 -20.00
N PRO A 47 25.55 0.40 -21.22
CA PRO A 47 26.87 1.00 -21.48
C PRO A 47 27.08 2.35 -20.80
N ASN A 48 26.01 3.11 -20.57
CA ASN A 48 26.05 4.39 -19.86
C ASN A 48 26.01 4.27 -18.33
N GLY A 49 26.14 3.06 -17.78
CA GLY A 49 26.20 2.78 -16.34
C GLY A 49 24.85 2.74 -15.61
N ASN A 50 23.72 2.76 -16.33
CA ASN A 50 22.45 2.46 -15.66
C ASN A 50 22.37 0.97 -15.35
N LYS A 51 21.81 0.64 -14.19
CA LYS A 51 21.63 -0.75 -13.74
C LYS A 51 20.18 -1.02 -13.37
N TYR A 52 19.63 -2.14 -13.84
CA TYR A 52 18.39 -2.71 -13.35
C TYR A 52 18.66 -4.07 -12.69
N GLU A 53 18.03 -4.31 -11.55
CA GLU A 53 18.08 -5.56 -10.80
C GLU A 53 16.66 -5.93 -10.37
N GLY A 54 16.16 -7.06 -10.83
CA GLY A 54 14.79 -7.50 -10.53
C GLY A 54 14.20 -8.44 -11.56
N GLU A 55 12.88 -8.47 -11.60
CA GLU A 55 12.10 -9.40 -12.40
C GLU A 55 12.00 -8.98 -13.87
N TRP A 56 12.08 -9.96 -14.76
CA TRP A 56 11.98 -9.83 -16.20
C TRP A 56 10.90 -10.76 -16.75
N LYS A 57 10.30 -10.37 -17.85
CA LYS A 57 9.35 -11.18 -18.59
C LYS A 57 9.49 -10.95 -20.09
N ASN A 58 9.80 -12.01 -20.83
CA ASN A 58 9.96 -11.96 -22.30
C ASN A 58 10.90 -10.83 -22.76
N GLY A 59 12.05 -10.66 -22.13
CA GLY A 59 13.04 -9.64 -22.46
C GLY A 59 12.71 -8.23 -21.99
N LYS A 60 11.65 -8.04 -21.19
CA LYS A 60 11.23 -6.73 -20.67
C LYS A 60 11.24 -6.70 -19.15
N ILE A 61 11.62 -5.55 -18.61
CA ILE A 61 11.49 -5.27 -17.18
C ILE A 61 10.02 -5.38 -16.76
N ASN A 62 9.74 -6.26 -15.79
CA ASN A 62 8.40 -6.53 -15.28
C ASN A 62 8.50 -6.97 -13.81
N GLY A 63 7.41 -6.85 -13.02
CA GLY A 63 7.43 -7.26 -11.60
C GLY A 63 8.20 -6.31 -10.69
N GLN A 64 8.85 -6.84 -9.67
CA GLN A 64 9.60 -6.04 -8.69
C GLN A 64 11.05 -5.82 -9.14
N GLY A 65 11.55 -4.60 -8.95
CA GLY A 65 12.93 -4.34 -9.27
C GLY A 65 13.46 -2.96 -8.88
N THR A 66 14.77 -2.85 -8.94
CA THR A 66 15.53 -1.64 -8.66
C THR A 66 16.19 -1.14 -9.93
N TYR A 67 15.90 0.08 -10.34
CA TYR A 67 16.61 0.76 -11.42
C TYR A 67 17.49 1.88 -10.83
N THR A 68 18.78 1.76 -11.00
CA THR A 68 19.77 2.77 -10.60
C THR A 68 20.32 3.46 -11.85
N TYR A 69 20.14 4.76 -11.92
CA TYR A 69 20.65 5.59 -13.00
C TYR A 69 22.08 6.02 -12.69
N SER A 70 22.93 6.10 -13.68
CA SER A 70 24.34 6.53 -13.55
C SER A 70 24.51 7.90 -12.88
N LYS A 71 23.50 8.78 -12.98
CA LYS A 71 23.48 10.12 -12.37
C LYS A 71 22.82 10.16 -10.97
N GLY A 72 22.84 9.04 -10.24
CA GLY A 72 22.41 8.97 -8.84
C GLY A 72 20.89 8.94 -8.59
N LYS A 73 20.06 8.90 -9.64
CA LYS A 73 18.62 8.65 -9.48
C LYS A 73 18.39 7.16 -9.23
N LYS A 74 17.36 6.82 -8.47
CA LYS A 74 17.02 5.42 -8.18
C LYS A 74 15.51 5.22 -8.12
N TYR A 75 15.01 4.14 -8.73
CA TYR A 75 13.66 3.66 -8.55
C TYR A 75 13.67 2.26 -7.95
N VAL A 76 12.84 2.03 -6.94
CA VAL A 76 12.61 0.72 -6.34
C VAL A 76 11.11 0.48 -6.32
N GLY A 77 10.62 -0.58 -6.93
CA GLY A 77 9.18 -0.89 -6.94
C GLY A 77 8.75 -1.72 -8.14
N GLU A 78 7.45 -1.68 -8.38
CA GLU A 78 6.79 -2.47 -9.42
C GLU A 78 7.01 -1.89 -10.82
N TRP A 79 7.16 -2.78 -11.78
CA TRP A 79 7.30 -2.50 -13.19
C TRP A 79 6.27 -3.28 -14.00
N LYS A 80 5.81 -2.69 -15.07
CA LYS A 80 4.97 -3.37 -16.06
C LYS A 80 5.35 -2.86 -17.45
N ASP A 81 5.77 -3.78 -18.31
CA ASP A 81 6.19 -3.48 -19.68
C ASP A 81 7.15 -2.29 -19.72
N GLU A 82 8.28 -2.40 -18.99
CA GLU A 82 9.37 -1.39 -18.87
C GLU A 82 8.93 -0.05 -18.27
N LYS A 83 7.70 0.07 -17.78
CA LYS A 83 7.19 1.29 -17.16
C LYS A 83 6.97 1.09 -15.67
N ARG A 84 7.40 2.08 -14.87
CA ARG A 84 7.09 2.11 -13.44
C ARG A 84 5.58 1.98 -13.25
N HIS A 85 5.16 1.03 -12.41
CA HIS A 85 3.78 0.70 -12.16
C HIS A 85 3.56 0.41 -10.67
N GLY A 86 2.32 0.20 -10.21
CA GLY A 86 2.02 -0.22 -8.84
C GLY A 86 2.66 0.66 -7.78
N GLN A 87 3.22 0.06 -6.74
CA GLN A 87 3.89 0.77 -5.65
C GLN A 87 5.38 0.93 -5.95
N GLY A 88 5.94 2.11 -5.61
CA GLY A 88 7.36 2.32 -5.78
C GLY A 88 7.89 3.61 -5.18
N ALA A 89 9.21 3.61 -4.93
CA ALA A 89 9.97 4.75 -4.42
C ALA A 89 10.94 5.26 -5.50
N TYR A 90 10.89 6.55 -5.78
CA TYR A 90 11.84 7.21 -6.68
C TYR A 90 12.65 8.25 -5.92
N THR A 91 13.94 8.10 -5.92
CA THR A 91 14.90 9.08 -5.38
C THR A 91 15.51 9.85 -6.53
N TYR A 92 15.42 11.17 -6.48
CA TYR A 92 15.97 12.09 -7.46
C TYR A 92 17.43 12.45 -7.12
N SER A 93 18.21 12.84 -8.11
CA SER A 93 19.62 13.25 -7.92
C SER A 93 19.78 14.46 -6.97
N ASN A 94 18.77 15.31 -6.86
CA ASN A 94 18.73 16.46 -5.94
C ASN A 94 18.26 16.11 -4.51
N GLY A 95 18.15 14.83 -4.17
CA GLY A 95 17.70 14.37 -2.86
C GLY A 95 16.20 14.34 -2.64
N ASN A 96 15.39 14.84 -3.57
CA ASN A 96 13.94 14.68 -3.48
C ASN A 96 13.56 13.21 -3.56
N LYS A 97 12.43 12.83 -2.94
CA LYS A 97 11.95 11.45 -2.94
C LYS A 97 10.44 11.40 -3.16
N TYR A 98 9.99 10.47 -4.00
CA TYR A 98 8.58 10.11 -4.11
C TYR A 98 8.37 8.66 -3.68
N VAL A 99 7.38 8.42 -2.85
CA VAL A 99 6.92 7.08 -2.45
C VAL A 99 5.42 7.00 -2.66
N GLY A 100 4.95 6.07 -3.48
CA GLY A 100 3.52 5.93 -3.76
C GLY A 100 3.22 5.16 -5.04
N LYS A 101 1.99 5.29 -5.50
CA LYS A 101 1.51 4.58 -6.69
C LYS A 101 2.04 5.20 -7.98
N TRP A 102 2.29 4.34 -8.95
CA TRP A 102 2.70 4.64 -10.31
C TRP A 102 1.75 4.01 -11.31
N LYS A 103 1.53 4.66 -12.42
CA LYS A 103 0.78 4.13 -13.56
C LYS A 103 1.45 4.59 -14.86
N SER A 104 1.88 3.63 -15.68
CA SER A 104 2.54 3.91 -16.98
C SER A 104 3.65 4.97 -16.88
N GLY A 105 4.57 4.80 -15.92
CA GLY A 105 5.73 5.66 -15.70
C GLY A 105 5.45 6.97 -14.96
N LYS A 106 4.20 7.31 -14.66
CA LYS A 106 3.79 8.57 -14.02
C LYS A 106 3.30 8.35 -12.59
N LYS A 107 3.59 9.29 -11.68
CA LYS A 107 3.01 9.32 -10.33
C LYS A 107 1.49 9.31 -10.43
N HIS A 108 0.82 8.43 -9.68
CA HIS A 108 -0.62 8.25 -9.74
C HIS A 108 -1.17 7.80 -8.37
N GLY A 109 -2.49 7.98 -8.13
CA GLY A 109 -3.11 7.58 -6.87
C GLY A 109 -2.46 8.25 -5.66
N GLN A 110 -2.39 7.55 -4.56
CA GLN A 110 -1.80 8.07 -3.33
C GLN A 110 -0.28 8.03 -3.34
N GLY A 111 0.36 9.09 -2.84
CA GLY A 111 1.81 9.13 -2.71
C GLY A 111 2.32 10.33 -1.91
N THR A 112 3.55 10.15 -1.41
CA THR A 112 4.27 11.16 -0.64
C THR A 112 5.46 11.66 -1.47
N TYR A 113 5.57 12.96 -1.64
CA TYR A 113 6.74 13.61 -2.21
C TYR A 113 7.46 14.39 -1.13
N THR A 114 8.70 14.04 -0.84
CA THR A 114 9.56 14.73 0.11
C THR A 114 10.61 15.52 -0.67
N TYR A 115 10.68 16.80 -0.43
CA TYR A 115 11.68 17.70 -0.99
C TYR A 115 12.97 17.61 -0.19
N SER A 116 14.11 17.86 -0.80
CA SER A 116 15.41 17.93 -0.13
C SER A 116 15.45 19.04 0.95
N SER A 117 14.59 20.06 0.79
CA SER A 117 14.36 21.09 1.81
C SER A 117 13.62 20.60 3.06
N GLY A 118 13.21 19.33 3.11
CA GLY A 118 12.36 18.78 4.18
C GLY A 118 10.87 19.08 4.06
N SER A 119 10.45 19.93 3.11
CA SER A 119 9.04 20.11 2.80
C SER A 119 8.44 18.83 2.24
N LYS A 120 7.13 18.63 2.40
CA LYS A 120 6.49 17.37 2.07
C LYS A 120 5.09 17.58 1.48
N TYR A 121 4.76 16.83 0.44
CA TYR A 121 3.39 16.67 -0.03
C TYR A 121 2.92 15.23 0.20
N GLU A 122 1.79 15.05 0.82
CA GLU A 122 1.11 13.78 1.03
C GLU A 122 -0.30 13.85 0.44
N GLY A 123 -0.59 13.06 -0.58
CA GLY A 123 -1.91 13.15 -1.19
C GLY A 123 -2.03 12.43 -2.52
N GLU A 124 -3.06 12.84 -3.26
CA GLU A 124 -3.44 12.24 -4.53
C GLU A 124 -2.61 12.81 -5.70
N TRP A 125 -2.30 11.92 -6.63
CA TRP A 125 -1.54 12.21 -7.84
C TRP A 125 -2.29 11.70 -9.06
N LYS A 126 -2.27 12.47 -10.12
CA LYS A 126 -2.80 12.07 -11.43
C LYS A 126 -1.87 12.54 -12.54
N ASN A 127 -1.39 11.59 -13.35
CA ASN A 127 -0.48 11.88 -14.48
C ASN A 127 0.75 12.72 -14.09
N GLY A 128 1.37 12.41 -12.92
CA GLY A 128 2.57 13.06 -12.45
C GLY A 128 2.37 14.37 -11.68
N LYS A 129 1.15 14.89 -11.57
CA LYS A 129 0.80 16.14 -10.88
C LYS A 129 0.00 15.86 -9.61
N MET A 130 0.13 16.71 -8.61
CA MET A 130 -0.76 16.75 -7.45
C MET A 130 -2.19 16.99 -7.96
N ASP A 131 -3.11 16.07 -7.66
CA ASP A 131 -4.49 16.13 -8.18
C ASP A 131 -5.41 15.35 -7.24
N GLY A 132 -6.37 16.01 -6.64
CA GLY A 132 -7.20 15.52 -5.56
C GLY A 132 -6.74 16.00 -4.20
N GLN A 133 -7.00 15.22 -3.16
CA GLN A 133 -6.70 15.58 -1.78
C GLN A 133 -5.21 15.50 -1.47
N GLY A 134 -4.75 16.48 -0.70
CA GLY A 134 -3.39 16.46 -0.22
C GLY A 134 -3.11 17.44 0.92
N ILE A 135 -1.99 17.19 1.57
CA ILE A 135 -1.39 18.07 2.55
C ILE A 135 0.00 18.42 2.06
N PHE A 136 0.26 19.70 1.86
CA PHE A 136 1.61 20.21 1.65
C PHE A 136 2.09 20.84 2.96
N SER A 137 3.22 20.38 3.50
CA SER A 137 3.79 20.85 4.76
C SER A 137 5.19 21.41 4.53
N TRP A 138 5.49 22.55 5.14
CA TRP A 138 6.83 23.13 5.20
C TRP A 138 7.49 22.87 6.55
N GLN A 139 8.81 22.90 6.61
CA GLN A 139 9.57 22.72 7.86
C GLN A 139 9.22 23.76 8.93
N ASN A 140 8.85 24.97 8.53
CA ASN A 140 8.45 26.05 9.44
C ASN A 140 7.07 25.84 10.10
N GLY A 141 6.42 24.70 9.85
CA GLY A 141 5.13 24.33 10.43
C GLY A 141 3.91 24.88 9.69
N ILE A 142 4.10 25.67 8.64
CA ILE A 142 2.99 26.06 7.75
C ILE A 142 2.53 24.83 6.96
N LYS A 143 1.23 24.69 6.73
CA LYS A 143 0.67 23.62 5.89
C LYS A 143 -0.50 24.10 5.05
N ARG A 144 -0.67 23.48 3.89
CA ARG A 144 -1.83 23.60 3.02
C ARG A 144 -2.58 22.30 2.96
N VAL A 145 -3.86 22.33 3.23
CA VAL A 145 -4.72 21.14 3.29
C VAL A 145 -5.91 21.35 2.36
N GLY A 146 -6.19 20.36 1.54
CA GLY A 146 -7.38 20.35 0.67
C GLY A 146 -7.13 19.86 -0.75
N ASP A 147 -7.86 20.43 -1.69
CA ASP A 147 -7.85 20.03 -3.10
C ASP A 147 -6.75 20.68 -3.91
N PHE A 148 -6.06 19.83 -4.64
CA PHE A 148 -5.16 20.23 -5.72
C PHE A 148 -5.77 19.81 -7.07
N ARG A 149 -5.65 20.62 -8.11
CA ARG A 149 -6.02 20.27 -9.49
C ARG A 149 -4.88 20.55 -10.45
N LYS A 150 -4.39 19.50 -11.12
CA LYS A 150 -3.27 19.58 -12.09
C LYS A 150 -2.05 20.34 -11.54
N GLY A 151 -1.76 20.17 -10.23
CA GLY A 151 -0.66 20.84 -9.51
C GLY A 151 -0.97 22.24 -9.00
N LYS A 152 -2.17 22.77 -9.20
CA LYS A 152 -2.60 24.09 -8.70
C LYS A 152 -3.44 23.96 -7.43
N LEU A 153 -3.42 24.97 -6.56
CA LEU A 153 -4.30 25.08 -5.41
C LEU A 153 -5.75 25.27 -5.91
N TRP A 154 -6.69 24.47 -5.39
CA TRP A 154 -8.08 24.55 -5.82
C TRP A 154 -9.00 24.91 -4.66
N ASN A 155 -9.30 23.99 -3.77
CA ASN A 155 -10.00 24.27 -2.51
C ASN A 155 -9.02 23.97 -1.37
N ILE A 156 -8.26 24.94 -0.96
CA ILE A 156 -7.13 24.81 -0.04
C ILE A 156 -7.30 25.76 1.15
N THR A 157 -7.01 25.28 2.34
CA THR A 157 -6.77 26.11 3.50
C THR A 157 -5.29 26.07 3.88
N GLU A 158 -4.66 27.21 4.04
CA GLU A 158 -3.29 27.38 4.55
C GLU A 158 -3.34 27.73 6.02
N TYR A 159 -2.64 26.92 6.81
CA TYR A 159 -2.54 27.07 8.27
C TYR A 159 -1.15 27.53 8.68
N GLY A 160 -1.08 28.36 9.69
CA GLY A 160 0.14 28.71 10.38
C GLY A 160 0.60 27.62 11.37
N LYS A 161 1.79 27.80 11.95
CA LYS A 161 2.37 26.88 12.95
C LYS A 161 1.44 26.63 14.15
N LYS A 162 0.62 27.61 14.53
CA LYS A 162 -0.36 27.52 15.63
C LYS A 162 -1.74 27.06 15.15
N GLU A 163 -1.84 26.40 14.00
CA GLU A 163 -3.07 25.91 13.39
C GLU A 163 -4.09 27.02 13.04
N ASN A 164 -3.71 28.30 13.11
CA ASN A 164 -4.57 29.40 12.67
C ASN A 164 -4.63 29.49 11.15
N ILE A 165 -5.77 29.84 10.63
CA ILE A 165 -5.98 30.00 9.17
C ILE A 165 -5.26 31.28 8.70
N LEU A 166 -4.37 31.11 7.73
CA LEU A 166 -3.64 32.20 7.10
C LEU A 166 -4.30 32.62 5.78
N LYS A 167 -4.70 31.66 4.95
CA LYS A 167 -5.24 31.90 3.63
C LYS A 167 -6.19 30.77 3.21
N LYS A 168 -7.17 31.08 2.37
CA LYS A 168 -8.06 30.10 1.71
C LYS A 168 -8.07 30.30 0.20
N TRP A 169 -8.28 29.22 -0.52
CA TRP A 169 -8.56 29.19 -1.95
C TRP A 169 -9.85 28.43 -2.17
N VAL A 170 -10.75 28.97 -2.96
CA VAL A 170 -12.00 28.34 -3.38
C VAL A 170 -12.04 28.37 -4.90
N ASN A 171 -12.22 27.21 -5.52
CA ASN A 171 -12.20 27.05 -6.99
C ASN A 171 -10.94 27.67 -7.66
N GLY A 172 -9.80 27.57 -6.99
CA GLY A 172 -8.52 28.10 -7.48
C GLY A 172 -8.30 29.59 -7.24
N VAL A 173 -9.27 30.32 -6.72
CA VAL A 173 -9.18 31.75 -6.41
C VAL A 173 -8.85 31.92 -4.92
N LYS A 174 -7.85 32.77 -4.63
CA LYS A 174 -7.52 33.14 -3.24
C LYS A 174 -8.64 33.99 -2.66
N VAL A 175 -9.26 33.49 -1.59
CA VAL A 175 -10.31 34.22 -0.89
C VAL A 175 -9.66 35.16 0.13
N VAL A 176 -9.90 36.45 0.01
CA VAL A 176 -9.38 37.53 0.89
C VAL A 176 -10.56 38.19 1.59
N ASP A 177 -11.49 37.44 2.18
CA ASP A 177 -12.63 38.10 2.80
C ASP A 177 -12.95 37.59 4.21
N LYS A 178 -12.53 38.36 5.22
CA LYS A 178 -12.97 38.24 6.62
C LYS A 178 -14.46 38.63 6.81
N LYS A 179 -15.11 39.22 5.80
CA LYS A 179 -16.45 39.82 5.92
C LYS A 179 -17.62 38.85 5.84
N LYS A 180 -17.42 37.55 5.54
CA LYS A 180 -18.51 36.55 5.43
C LYS A 180 -18.46 35.44 6.46
N GLU A 181 -17.47 35.42 7.36
CA GLU A 181 -17.46 34.43 8.44
C GLU A 181 -18.41 34.88 9.54
N LYS A 182 -19.32 34.00 9.91
CA LYS A 182 -20.17 34.17 11.10
C LYS A 182 -19.80 33.20 12.19
N VAL A 183 -20.00 33.62 13.42
CA VAL A 183 -19.95 32.74 14.60
C VAL A 183 -21.36 32.30 14.89
N LEU A 184 -21.58 31.00 14.96
CA LEU A 184 -22.84 30.39 15.33
C LEU A 184 -22.60 29.33 16.39
N TYR A 185 -23.62 29.07 17.20
CA TYR A 185 -23.59 28.05 18.25
C TYR A 185 -24.53 26.90 17.87
N LEU A 186 -24.02 25.68 17.92
CA LEU A 186 -24.76 24.47 17.63
C LEU A 186 -25.10 23.75 18.93
N ARG A 187 -26.37 23.71 19.27
CA ARG A 187 -26.89 23.01 20.45
C ARG A 187 -27.87 21.91 20.08
N LYS A 188 -28.09 20.99 20.99
CA LYS A 188 -29.07 19.93 20.83
C LYS A 188 -30.23 20.17 21.80
N GLU A 189 -31.40 20.49 21.24
CA GLU A 189 -32.64 20.66 21.99
C GLU A 189 -33.68 19.63 21.48
N ASN A 190 -34.29 18.91 22.39
CA ASN A 190 -35.32 17.88 22.07
C ASN A 190 -34.88 16.92 20.96
N GLY A 191 -33.61 16.50 20.99
CA GLY A 191 -33.04 15.58 19.99
C GLY A 191 -32.68 16.20 18.63
N LYS A 192 -32.99 17.49 18.42
CA LYS A 192 -32.68 18.22 17.18
C LYS A 192 -31.50 19.17 17.37
N TRP A 193 -30.66 19.27 16.35
CA TRP A 193 -29.58 20.25 16.31
C TRP A 193 -30.12 21.59 15.84
N LEU A 194 -29.87 22.65 16.63
CA LEU A 194 -30.24 24.03 16.34
C LEU A 194 -29.02 24.90 16.23
N LEU A 195 -29.03 25.86 15.31
CA LEU A 195 -28.02 26.90 15.16
C LEU A 195 -28.57 28.23 15.67
N SER A 196 -27.76 28.93 16.47
CA SER A 196 -28.07 30.26 17.00
C SER A 196 -26.86 31.19 16.89
N GLU A 197 -27.10 32.48 16.74
CA GLU A 197 -26.03 33.50 16.89
C GLU A 197 -25.64 33.71 18.36
N ASN A 198 -26.54 33.33 19.30
CA ASN A 198 -26.31 33.37 20.74
C ASN A 198 -26.12 31.96 21.28
N GLY A 199 -25.07 31.75 22.09
CA GLY A 199 -24.81 30.45 22.71
C GLY A 199 -23.70 30.52 23.74
N ASN A 200 -23.51 29.39 24.44
CA ASN A 200 -22.53 29.21 25.48
C ASN A 200 -21.42 28.24 25.03
N GLU A 201 -20.18 28.70 24.86
CA GLU A 201 -19.05 27.86 24.42
C GLU A 201 -18.74 26.66 25.33
N ARG A 202 -19.23 26.65 26.57
CA ARG A 202 -19.06 25.54 27.51
C ARG A 202 -20.09 24.40 27.30
N GLU A 203 -21.22 24.73 26.63
CA GLU A 203 -22.34 23.80 26.44
C GLU A 203 -22.64 23.54 24.97
N ASP A 204 -22.34 24.52 24.10
CA ASP A 204 -22.68 24.50 22.67
C ASP A 204 -21.43 24.34 21.81
N GLY A 205 -21.55 23.68 20.68
CA GLY A 205 -20.49 23.65 19.66
C GLY A 205 -20.36 25.03 18.97
N LYS A 206 -19.20 25.68 19.07
CA LYS A 206 -18.92 26.95 18.41
C LYS A 206 -18.52 26.75 16.95
N TYR A 207 -19.37 27.18 16.04
CA TYR A 207 -19.09 27.19 14.60
C TYR A 207 -18.55 28.58 14.18
N VAL A 208 -17.49 28.56 13.37
CA VAL A 208 -16.93 29.75 12.69
C VAL A 208 -16.77 29.41 11.21
N GLY A 209 -17.46 30.11 10.35
CA GLY A 209 -17.36 29.82 8.92
C GLY A 209 -18.38 30.52 8.05
N ILE A 210 -18.43 30.09 6.79
CA ILE A 210 -19.32 30.64 5.78
C ILE A 210 -20.73 30.09 5.96
N ILE A 211 -21.74 30.94 5.88
CA ILE A 211 -23.15 30.58 5.88
C ILE A 211 -23.81 30.93 4.54
N ASN A 212 -24.81 30.15 4.14
CA ASN A 212 -25.62 30.43 2.96
C ASN A 212 -26.71 31.45 3.26
N LYS A 213 -27.51 31.81 2.23
CA LYS A 213 -28.62 32.76 2.36
C LYS A 213 -29.72 32.34 3.36
N LYS A 214 -29.75 31.06 3.77
CA LYS A 214 -30.67 30.51 4.77
C LYS A 214 -30.08 30.53 6.20
N GLY A 215 -28.89 31.14 6.40
CA GLY A 215 -28.21 31.17 7.71
C GLY A 215 -27.54 29.84 8.10
N LEU A 216 -27.42 28.85 7.20
CA LEU A 216 -26.86 27.54 7.49
C LEU A 216 -25.41 27.44 7.03
N PRO A 217 -24.55 26.69 7.77
CA PRO A 217 -23.20 26.37 7.34
C PRO A 217 -23.14 25.88 5.88
N SER A 218 -22.23 26.43 5.12
CA SER A 218 -22.01 26.07 3.72
C SER A 218 -20.53 26.22 3.38
N GLU A 219 -20.08 25.49 2.37
CA GLU A 219 -18.67 25.49 1.93
C GLU A 219 -17.74 25.10 3.08
N ALA A 220 -16.92 26.02 3.61
CA ALA A 220 -15.92 25.73 4.61
C ALA A 220 -16.22 26.39 5.95
N GLY A 221 -16.02 25.66 7.04
CA GLY A 221 -16.17 26.16 8.40
C GLY A 221 -15.52 25.26 9.43
N ILE A 222 -15.39 25.81 10.62
CA ILE A 222 -14.79 25.13 11.76
C ILE A 222 -15.86 25.06 12.86
N ILE A 223 -16.03 23.86 13.44
CA ILE A 223 -16.77 23.73 14.70
C ILE A 223 -15.82 23.18 15.75
N THR A 224 -15.89 23.75 16.94
CA THR A 224 -15.23 23.23 18.15
C THR A 224 -16.32 22.90 19.15
N PHE A 225 -16.33 21.66 19.63
CA PHE A 225 -17.28 21.18 20.61
C PHE A 225 -16.76 21.37 22.04
N PRO A 226 -17.63 21.41 23.05
CA PRO A 226 -17.22 21.61 24.45
C PRO A 226 -16.27 20.55 24.99
N ASP A 227 -16.35 19.31 24.47
CA ASP A 227 -15.47 18.18 24.82
C ASP A 227 -14.06 18.30 24.20
N GLY A 228 -13.82 19.35 23.39
CA GLY A 228 -12.57 19.59 22.69
C GLY A 228 -12.47 18.92 21.30
N ASP A 229 -13.48 18.20 20.88
CA ASP A 229 -13.56 17.70 19.49
C ASP A 229 -13.64 18.89 18.54
N LYS A 230 -13.00 18.76 17.38
CA LYS A 230 -12.97 19.81 16.37
C LYS A 230 -13.18 19.24 14.98
N TYR A 231 -14.12 19.79 14.22
CA TYR A 231 -14.21 19.54 12.79
C TYR A 231 -13.88 20.81 12.00
N GLU A 232 -13.09 20.64 10.98
CA GLU A 232 -12.73 21.68 10.03
C GLU A 232 -12.87 21.15 8.62
N GLY A 233 -13.77 21.73 7.83
CA GLY A 233 -14.06 21.21 6.50
C GLY A 233 -15.31 21.79 5.87
N GLU A 234 -15.77 21.08 4.83
CA GLU A 234 -16.94 21.45 4.06
C GLU A 234 -18.23 21.02 4.76
N TRP A 235 -19.28 21.83 4.57
CA TRP A 235 -20.58 21.67 5.18
C TRP A 235 -21.70 21.69 4.15
N LYS A 236 -22.74 20.94 4.41
CA LYS A 236 -24.01 20.99 3.72
C LYS A 236 -25.14 21.12 4.74
N GLY A 237 -25.56 22.37 4.97
CA GLY A 237 -26.37 22.68 6.15
C GLY A 237 -25.61 22.39 7.43
N ILE A 238 -26.27 21.81 8.42
CA ILE A 238 -25.64 21.43 9.71
C ILE A 238 -24.82 20.13 9.65
N LYS A 239 -24.65 19.54 8.47
CA LYS A 239 -23.98 18.25 8.33
C LYS A 239 -22.59 18.40 7.71
N ARG A 240 -21.63 17.70 8.30
CA ARG A 240 -20.30 17.51 7.70
C ARG A 240 -20.46 16.83 6.35
N HIS A 241 -19.92 17.44 5.33
CA HIS A 241 -20.01 16.98 3.95
C HIS A 241 -18.70 17.28 3.23
N GLY A 242 -18.51 16.74 1.99
CA GLY A 242 -17.32 17.02 1.22
C GLY A 242 -16.06 16.62 1.99
N ARG A 243 -15.11 17.51 2.14
CA ARG A 243 -13.81 17.23 2.72
C ARG A 243 -13.62 17.94 4.05
N GLY A 244 -12.95 17.24 4.96
CA GLY A 244 -12.69 17.84 6.26
C GLY A 244 -11.74 17.02 7.12
N THR A 245 -11.26 17.70 8.13
CA THR A 245 -10.45 17.16 9.22
C THR A 245 -11.28 17.13 10.49
N TYR A 246 -11.39 15.96 11.10
CA TYR A 246 -11.92 15.83 12.46
C TYR A 246 -10.79 15.49 13.41
N THR A 247 -10.59 16.30 14.40
CA THR A 247 -9.63 16.08 15.48
C THR A 247 -10.43 15.76 16.72
N TYR A 248 -10.23 14.57 17.26
CA TYR A 248 -10.86 14.10 18.48
C TYR A 248 -10.06 14.62 19.69
N SER A 249 -10.73 14.96 20.76
CA SER A 249 -10.15 15.37 22.05
C SER A 249 -9.20 14.32 22.62
N ASN A 250 -9.46 13.05 22.33
CA ASN A 250 -8.58 11.93 22.73
C ASN A 250 -7.29 11.81 21.91
N GLY A 251 -7.05 12.72 20.94
CA GLY A 251 -5.85 12.77 20.10
C GLY A 251 -5.92 11.95 18.81
N ASN A 252 -7.04 11.27 18.53
CA ASN A 252 -7.28 10.69 17.22
C ASN A 252 -7.55 11.78 16.18
N LYS A 253 -7.34 11.46 14.89
CA LYS A 253 -7.59 12.41 13.81
C LYS A 253 -8.06 11.71 12.55
N TYR A 254 -9.09 12.25 11.89
CA TYR A 254 -9.49 11.83 10.56
C TYR A 254 -9.32 12.98 9.57
N ILE A 255 -8.73 12.69 8.42
CA ILE A 255 -8.59 13.63 7.29
C ILE A 255 -9.13 12.92 6.06
N GLY A 256 -10.20 13.45 5.47
CA GLY A 256 -10.80 12.79 4.31
C GLY A 256 -12.17 13.32 3.93
N GLN A 257 -12.86 12.52 3.13
CA GLN A 257 -14.19 12.85 2.63
C GLN A 257 -15.28 12.47 3.64
N TRP A 258 -16.33 13.26 3.66
CA TRP A 258 -17.51 13.13 4.50
C TRP A 258 -18.77 13.13 3.65
N LYS A 259 -19.74 12.35 4.03
CA LYS A 259 -21.08 12.36 3.44
C LYS A 259 -22.11 12.16 4.54
N GLU A 260 -23.00 13.16 4.71
CA GLU A 260 -24.08 13.11 5.71
C GLU A 260 -23.55 12.64 7.09
N GLU A 261 -22.59 13.39 7.67
CA GLU A 261 -21.96 13.16 8.98
C GLU A 261 -21.01 11.94 9.05
N LYS A 262 -20.93 11.09 8.03
CA LYS A 262 -20.14 9.86 8.04
C LYS A 262 -18.88 9.99 7.19
N ARG A 263 -17.78 9.40 7.64
CA ARG A 263 -16.57 9.22 6.83
C ARG A 263 -16.94 8.45 5.57
N HIS A 264 -16.52 8.96 4.44
CA HIS A 264 -16.86 8.42 3.11
C HIS A 264 -15.70 8.64 2.13
N GLY A 265 -15.70 7.92 0.98
CA GLY A 265 -14.67 8.09 -0.05
C GLY A 265 -13.26 7.89 0.49
N GLN A 266 -12.30 8.68 0.02
CA GLN A 266 -10.90 8.58 0.43
C GLN A 266 -10.66 9.32 1.75
N GLY A 267 -9.88 8.69 2.64
CA GLY A 267 -9.51 9.33 3.90
C GLY A 267 -8.43 8.60 4.69
N THR A 268 -7.80 9.35 5.60
CA THR A 268 -6.79 8.82 6.51
C THR A 268 -7.24 9.01 7.95
N PHE A 269 -7.22 7.94 8.72
CA PHE A 269 -7.44 7.98 10.16
C PHE A 269 -6.12 7.73 10.88
N PHE A 270 -5.79 8.59 11.81
CA PHE A 270 -4.65 8.49 12.69
C PHE A 270 -5.17 8.21 14.10
N TRP A 271 -4.74 7.14 14.71
CA TRP A 271 -5.00 6.85 16.11
C TRP A 271 -3.90 7.45 16.98
N LYS A 272 -4.23 7.88 18.19
CA LYS A 272 -3.28 8.39 19.18
C LYS A 272 -2.14 7.41 19.47
N ASN A 273 -2.43 6.11 19.40
CA ASN A 273 -1.44 5.06 19.63
C ASN A 273 -0.45 4.85 18.47
N GLY A 274 -0.48 5.69 17.42
CA GLY A 274 0.41 5.61 16.28
C GLY A 274 -0.10 4.72 15.12
N ASN A 275 -1.20 4.01 15.29
CA ASN A 275 -1.82 3.30 14.19
C ASN A 275 -2.32 4.29 13.12
N LYS A 276 -2.38 3.83 11.87
CA LYS A 276 -2.85 4.65 10.75
C LYS A 276 -3.59 3.78 9.74
N TYR A 277 -4.77 4.24 9.32
CA TYR A 277 -5.44 3.69 8.14
C TYR A 277 -5.54 4.77 7.06
N LYS A 278 -5.20 4.42 5.84
CA LYS A 278 -5.34 5.27 4.66
C LYS A 278 -6.02 4.46 3.56
N GLY A 279 -7.18 4.91 3.10
CA GLY A 279 -7.93 4.17 2.10
C GLY A 279 -9.36 4.65 1.96
N GLU A 280 -10.18 3.78 1.41
CA GLU A 280 -11.58 4.04 1.15
C GLU A 280 -12.44 3.83 2.40
N TRP A 281 -13.47 4.66 2.52
CA TRP A 281 -14.46 4.67 3.58
C TRP A 281 -15.86 4.63 3.01
N LYS A 282 -16.75 3.89 3.62
CA LYS A 282 -18.17 3.86 3.29
C LYS A 282 -18.98 3.84 4.57
N ASN A 283 -19.86 4.86 4.74
CA ASN A 283 -20.74 4.97 5.92
C ASN A 283 -20.00 4.88 7.27
N GLY A 284 -18.80 5.49 7.37
CA GLY A 284 -17.99 5.51 8.58
C GLY A 284 -17.07 4.31 8.76
N ARG A 285 -17.12 3.28 7.92
CA ARG A 285 -16.32 2.05 7.99
C ARG A 285 -15.27 1.99 6.90
N LYS A 286 -14.15 1.31 7.17
CA LYS A 286 -13.13 0.98 6.16
C LYS A 286 -13.76 0.06 5.10
N ASN A 287 -13.59 0.43 3.84
CA ASN A 287 -14.17 -0.28 2.70
C ASN A 287 -13.29 -0.10 1.47
N GLY A 288 -13.38 -0.97 0.45
CA GLY A 288 -12.56 -0.87 -0.76
C GLY A 288 -11.08 -1.05 -0.50
N GLN A 289 -10.22 -0.34 -1.23
CA GLN A 289 -8.77 -0.46 -1.12
C GLN A 289 -8.21 0.42 0.01
N GLY A 290 -7.32 -0.14 0.82
CA GLY A 290 -6.69 0.64 1.89
C GLY A 290 -5.47 -0.02 2.51
N ALA A 291 -4.64 0.83 3.14
CA ALA A 291 -3.47 0.44 3.90
C ALA A 291 -3.66 0.74 5.38
N PHE A 292 -3.46 -0.26 6.22
CA PHE A 292 -3.38 -0.11 7.67
C PHE A 292 -1.93 -0.32 8.11
N THR A 293 -1.39 0.64 8.82
CA THR A 293 -0.07 0.57 9.45
C THR A 293 -0.27 0.57 10.96
N TRP A 294 0.23 -0.45 11.62
CA TRP A 294 0.24 -0.53 13.08
C TRP A 294 1.42 0.25 13.66
N SER A 295 1.31 0.67 14.90
CA SER A 295 2.36 1.40 15.62
C SER A 295 3.68 0.63 15.73
N ASN A 296 3.62 -0.70 15.73
CA ASN A 296 4.79 -1.59 15.71
C ASN A 296 5.43 -1.73 14.32
N GLY A 297 4.96 -1.00 13.32
CA GLY A 297 5.47 -1.02 11.94
C GLY A 297 4.90 -2.11 11.03
N ASN A 298 4.09 -3.04 11.54
CA ASN A 298 3.36 -3.97 10.69
C ASN A 298 2.48 -3.20 9.70
N LYS A 299 2.27 -3.74 8.51
CA LYS A 299 1.46 -3.09 7.48
C LYS A 299 0.58 -4.11 6.77
N TYR A 300 -0.67 -3.75 6.56
CA TYR A 300 -1.57 -4.44 5.63
C TYR A 300 -1.97 -3.51 4.50
N GLU A 301 -1.90 -3.98 3.27
CA GLU A 301 -2.37 -3.29 2.06
C GLU A 301 -3.27 -4.24 1.28
N GLY A 302 -4.50 -3.83 1.02
CA GLY A 302 -5.46 -4.68 0.31
C GLY A 302 -6.90 -4.23 0.47
N GLU A 303 -7.80 -5.18 0.23
CA GLU A 303 -9.22 -4.96 0.26
C GLU A 303 -9.81 -4.98 1.67
N TRP A 304 -10.80 -4.12 1.89
CA TRP A 304 -11.55 -3.99 3.14
C TRP A 304 -13.05 -4.04 2.87
N LYS A 305 -13.79 -4.64 3.75
CA LYS A 305 -15.26 -4.62 3.76
C LYS A 305 -15.74 -4.51 5.21
N ASP A 306 -16.48 -3.43 5.51
CA ASP A 306 -17.06 -3.18 6.84
C ASP A 306 -16.05 -3.36 7.98
N ASP A 307 -14.90 -2.64 7.88
CA ASP A 307 -13.77 -2.65 8.79
C ASP A 307 -12.91 -3.93 8.80
N LYS A 308 -13.26 -4.97 8.06
CA LYS A 308 -12.55 -6.25 7.99
C LYS A 308 -11.73 -6.39 6.72
N ARG A 309 -10.55 -7.00 6.81
CA ARG A 309 -9.75 -7.38 5.64
C ARG A 309 -10.49 -8.47 4.86
N THR A 310 -10.53 -8.31 3.54
CA THR A 310 -11.18 -9.23 2.61
C THR A 310 -10.42 -9.26 1.28
N GLY A 311 -10.79 -10.14 0.34
CA GLY A 311 -10.21 -10.18 -0.99
C GLY A 311 -8.68 -10.31 -0.97
N LEU A 312 -8.01 -9.72 -1.94
CA LEU A 312 -6.55 -9.77 -2.04
C LEU A 312 -5.89 -8.74 -1.14
N GLY A 313 -4.83 -9.17 -0.46
CA GLY A 313 -4.06 -8.27 0.39
C GLY A 313 -2.65 -8.76 0.71
N THR A 314 -1.80 -7.83 1.07
CA THR A 314 -0.43 -8.05 1.52
C THR A 314 -0.29 -7.61 2.97
N ASN A 315 0.19 -8.50 3.82
CA ASN A 315 0.65 -8.16 5.17
C ASN A 315 2.18 -8.22 5.20
N THR A 316 2.82 -7.20 5.74
CA THR A 316 4.28 -7.11 5.86
C THR A 316 4.63 -6.72 7.28
N SER A 317 5.57 -7.43 7.90
CA SER A 317 6.15 -7.07 9.19
C SER A 317 7.48 -6.31 9.00
N PRO A 318 7.90 -5.49 9.96
CA PRO A 318 9.19 -4.77 9.90
C PRO A 318 10.41 -5.69 9.78
N ASP A 319 10.32 -6.89 10.32
CA ASP A 319 11.35 -7.94 10.24
C ASP A 319 11.43 -8.63 8.87
N GLY A 320 10.57 -8.25 7.91
CA GLY A 320 10.58 -8.79 6.56
C GLY A 320 9.64 -9.96 6.30
N LYS A 321 8.96 -10.51 7.32
CA LYS A 321 7.91 -11.52 7.07
C LYS A 321 6.79 -10.94 6.23
N LYS A 322 6.31 -11.72 5.26
CA LYS A 322 5.29 -11.25 4.32
C LYS A 322 4.26 -12.35 4.05
N TYR A 323 3.00 -11.94 3.98
CA TYR A 323 1.94 -12.75 3.40
C TYR A 323 1.30 -11.98 2.24
N VAL A 324 1.12 -12.65 1.12
CA VAL A 324 0.38 -12.14 -0.05
C VAL A 324 -0.68 -13.16 -0.40
N GLY A 325 -1.94 -12.79 -0.37
CA GLY A 325 -3.02 -13.74 -0.68
C GLY A 325 -4.41 -13.24 -0.29
N HIS A 326 -5.34 -14.17 -0.29
CA HIS A 326 -6.74 -13.88 -0.02
C HIS A 326 -7.04 -13.82 1.49
N TYR A 327 -7.95 -12.92 1.84
CA TYR A 327 -8.53 -12.74 3.17
C TYR A 327 -10.05 -12.88 3.14
N LYS A 328 -10.61 -13.38 4.21
CA LYS A 328 -12.05 -13.39 4.50
C LYS A 328 -12.24 -13.10 5.98
N ASN A 329 -12.97 -12.02 6.32
CA ASN A 329 -13.24 -11.62 7.70
C ASN A 329 -11.98 -11.59 8.58
N ASP A 330 -10.92 -10.87 8.14
CA ASP A 330 -9.62 -10.72 8.78
C ASP A 330 -8.72 -11.97 8.81
N LEU A 331 -9.19 -13.11 8.39
CA LEU A 331 -8.43 -14.36 8.36
C LEU A 331 -7.89 -14.63 6.94
N ARG A 332 -6.69 -15.23 6.84
CA ARG A 332 -6.17 -15.76 5.58
C ARG A 332 -7.09 -16.87 5.12
N ASN A 333 -7.59 -16.78 3.87
CA ASN A 333 -8.56 -17.74 3.36
C ASN A 333 -8.48 -17.78 1.82
N GLY A 334 -8.28 -18.97 1.24
CA GLY A 334 -7.99 -19.13 -0.18
C GLY A 334 -6.49 -19.17 -0.49
N LYS A 335 -6.09 -18.94 -1.74
CA LYS A 335 -4.69 -19.04 -2.16
C LYS A 335 -3.85 -17.90 -1.60
N GLY A 336 -2.61 -18.22 -1.21
CA GLY A 336 -1.68 -17.23 -0.73
C GLY A 336 -0.24 -17.75 -0.56
N THR A 337 0.68 -16.80 -0.40
CA THR A 337 2.10 -17.04 -0.18
C THR A 337 2.53 -16.44 1.15
N ASN A 338 3.15 -17.23 2.02
CA ASN A 338 3.88 -16.77 3.19
C ASN A 338 5.38 -16.79 2.89
N ILE A 339 6.07 -15.73 3.27
CA ILE A 339 7.53 -15.64 3.25
C ILE A 339 7.96 -15.36 4.69
N PHE A 340 8.85 -16.20 5.22
CA PHE A 340 9.34 -16.12 6.59
C PHE A 340 10.71 -15.43 6.64
N LEU A 341 11.08 -14.94 7.81
CA LEU A 341 12.33 -14.24 8.03
C LEU A 341 13.58 -15.09 7.68
N ASN A 342 13.50 -16.40 7.94
CA ASN A 342 14.59 -17.35 7.69
C ASN A 342 14.66 -17.81 6.23
N GLY A 343 13.87 -17.25 5.32
CA GLY A 343 13.81 -17.61 3.91
C GLY A 343 12.85 -18.75 3.57
N GLU A 344 12.24 -19.39 4.56
CA GLU A 344 11.19 -20.39 4.33
C GLU A 344 9.99 -19.78 3.61
N LYS A 345 9.29 -20.61 2.86
CA LYS A 345 8.16 -20.15 2.04
C LYS A 345 7.06 -21.20 1.99
N TYR A 346 5.81 -20.75 2.18
CA TYR A 346 4.63 -21.53 1.86
C TYR A 346 3.85 -20.91 0.70
N ILE A 347 3.49 -21.72 -0.26
CA ILE A 347 2.60 -21.33 -1.37
C ILE A 347 1.46 -22.35 -1.40
N GLY A 348 0.21 -21.91 -1.16
CA GLY A 348 -0.90 -22.86 -1.12
C GLY A 348 -2.19 -22.23 -0.65
N GLN A 349 -3.14 -23.10 -0.34
CA GLN A 349 -4.43 -22.71 0.17
C GLN A 349 -4.41 -22.48 1.69
N HIS A 350 -5.25 -21.56 2.14
CA HIS A 350 -5.48 -21.26 3.53
C HIS A 350 -6.98 -21.39 3.84
N LYS A 351 -7.32 -21.83 5.02
CA LYS A 351 -8.67 -21.80 5.59
C LYS A 351 -8.59 -21.34 7.02
N ASP A 352 -9.34 -20.28 7.35
CA ASP A 352 -9.43 -19.69 8.69
C ASP A 352 -8.04 -19.43 9.34
N GLY A 353 -7.10 -18.91 8.53
CA GLY A 353 -5.74 -18.55 8.93
C GLY A 353 -4.72 -19.68 8.90
N LYS A 354 -5.12 -20.94 8.72
CA LYS A 354 -4.27 -22.13 8.70
C LYS A 354 -3.99 -22.61 7.28
N TYR A 355 -2.87 -23.32 7.07
CA TYR A 355 -2.61 -24.04 5.83
C TYR A 355 -3.66 -25.12 5.64
N HIS A 356 -4.21 -25.22 4.43
CA HIS A 356 -5.29 -26.15 4.12
C HIS A 356 -5.26 -26.49 2.61
N GLY A 357 -5.83 -27.64 2.21
CA GLY A 357 -5.85 -28.05 0.80
C GLY A 357 -4.44 -28.21 0.22
N GLN A 358 -4.26 -27.98 -1.06
CA GLN A 358 -2.98 -28.15 -1.74
C GLN A 358 -2.02 -26.99 -1.41
N GLY A 359 -0.75 -27.36 -1.13
CA GLY A 359 0.29 -26.39 -0.83
C GLY A 359 1.71 -26.94 -0.89
N THR A 360 2.64 -26.04 -1.11
CA THR A 360 4.08 -26.28 -1.10
C THR A 360 4.72 -25.51 0.03
N PHE A 361 5.46 -26.18 0.89
CA PHE A 361 6.35 -25.56 1.87
C PHE A 361 7.80 -25.84 1.49
N THR A 362 8.59 -24.78 1.38
CA THR A 362 10.04 -24.85 1.14
C THR A 362 10.75 -24.42 2.40
N PHE A 363 11.59 -25.26 2.94
CA PHE A 363 12.38 -25.03 4.14
C PHE A 363 13.66 -24.25 3.82
N LYS A 364 14.26 -23.66 4.86
CA LYS A 364 15.52 -22.93 4.76
C LYS A 364 16.67 -23.76 4.20
N ASP A 365 16.71 -25.05 4.51
CA ASP A 365 17.73 -25.99 4.05
C ASP A 365 17.53 -26.48 2.62
N GLY A 366 16.47 -26.05 1.94
CA GLY A 366 16.08 -26.49 0.61
C GLY A 366 15.15 -27.71 0.57
N SER A 367 14.89 -28.36 1.72
CA SER A 367 13.86 -29.41 1.80
C SER A 367 12.50 -28.85 1.42
N LYS A 368 11.61 -29.72 0.90
CA LYS A 368 10.33 -29.27 0.36
C LYS A 368 9.24 -30.29 0.62
N PHE A 369 8.07 -29.81 1.07
CA PHE A 369 6.84 -30.58 1.07
C PHE A 369 5.89 -30.06 -0.01
N VAL A 370 5.34 -30.96 -0.82
CA VAL A 370 4.30 -30.68 -1.80
C VAL A 370 3.16 -31.65 -1.57
N GLY A 371 1.96 -31.17 -1.24
CA GLY A 371 0.83 -32.07 -0.97
C GLY A 371 -0.32 -31.38 -0.26
N GLU A 372 -1.13 -32.22 0.36
CA GLU A 372 -2.32 -31.78 1.09
C GLU A 372 -2.00 -31.32 2.51
N TRP A 373 -2.75 -30.34 2.94
CA TRP A 373 -2.67 -29.73 4.27
C TRP A 373 -4.04 -29.71 4.92
N LYS A 374 -4.10 -29.96 6.19
CA LYS A 374 -5.30 -29.83 7.03
C LYS A 374 -4.94 -29.18 8.34
N ASP A 375 -5.57 -28.05 8.64
CA ASP A 375 -5.39 -27.30 9.90
C ASP A 375 -3.91 -26.99 10.25
N GLY A 376 -3.08 -26.71 9.24
CA GLY A 376 -1.67 -26.38 9.39
C GLY A 376 -0.73 -27.56 9.42
N LYS A 377 -1.21 -28.80 9.24
CA LYS A 377 -0.40 -30.03 9.25
C LYS A 377 -0.45 -30.73 7.90
N TYR A 378 0.60 -31.47 7.55
CA TYR A 378 0.60 -32.38 6.42
C TYR A 378 -0.52 -33.38 6.58
N HIS A 379 -1.27 -33.62 5.52
CA HIS A 379 -2.42 -34.53 5.50
C HIS A 379 -2.64 -35.06 4.09
N GLY A 380 -3.38 -36.20 3.94
CA GLY A 380 -3.65 -36.74 2.62
C GLY A 380 -2.39 -37.07 1.82
N GLN A 381 -2.44 -36.95 0.52
CA GLN A 381 -1.33 -37.28 -0.37
C GLN A 381 -0.27 -36.16 -0.41
N GLY A 382 1.01 -36.54 -0.33
CA GLY A 382 2.09 -35.58 -0.41
C GLY A 382 3.49 -36.20 -0.56
N THR A 383 4.38 -35.38 -1.10
CA THR A 383 5.80 -35.69 -1.25
C THR A 383 6.63 -34.76 -0.38
N PHE A 384 7.46 -35.32 0.47
CA PHE A 384 8.51 -34.59 1.18
C PHE A 384 9.85 -34.92 0.56
N THR A 385 10.52 -33.93 0.01
CA THR A 385 11.87 -34.06 -0.53
C THR A 385 12.86 -33.46 0.46
N PHE A 386 13.85 -34.23 0.91
CA PHE A 386 14.91 -33.80 1.81
C PHE A 386 16.04 -33.12 1.03
N LYS A 387 16.82 -32.28 1.71
CA LYS A 387 17.99 -31.58 1.14
C LYS A 387 18.96 -32.51 0.38
N GLY A 388 19.14 -33.73 0.85
CA GLY A 388 20.01 -34.73 0.23
C GLY A 388 19.43 -35.46 -0.98
N GLY A 389 18.23 -35.09 -1.45
CA GLY A 389 17.57 -35.70 -2.62
C GLY A 389 16.72 -36.94 -2.29
N SER A 390 16.82 -37.51 -1.08
CA SER A 390 15.87 -38.54 -0.64
C SER A 390 14.44 -37.96 -0.55
N LYS A 391 13.42 -38.81 -0.70
CA LYS A 391 12.04 -38.33 -0.64
C LYS A 391 11.12 -39.39 -0.05
N PHE A 392 10.08 -38.95 0.67
CA PHE A 392 8.93 -39.75 1.01
C PHE A 392 7.74 -39.38 0.13
N VAL A 393 7.11 -40.36 -0.46
CA VAL A 393 5.91 -40.21 -1.29
C VAL A 393 4.80 -41.07 -0.71
N GLY A 394 3.68 -40.45 -0.35
CA GLY A 394 2.56 -41.20 0.19
C GLY A 394 1.56 -40.37 0.97
N GLU A 395 0.80 -41.06 1.80
CA GLU A 395 -0.24 -40.50 2.65
C GLU A 395 0.35 -39.98 3.97
N TRP A 396 -0.12 -38.80 4.37
CA TRP A 396 0.23 -38.13 5.62
C TRP A 396 -0.99 -38.01 6.52
N LYS A 397 -0.83 -38.16 7.82
CA LYS A 397 -1.89 -38.01 8.80
C LYS A 397 -1.38 -37.17 9.99
N ASN A 398 -2.01 -36.02 10.20
CA ASN A 398 -1.68 -35.08 11.29
C ASN A 398 -0.20 -34.70 11.38
N GLY A 399 0.49 -34.60 10.24
CA GLY A 399 1.91 -34.22 10.15
C GLY A 399 2.87 -35.39 10.07
N ASN A 400 2.43 -36.64 10.26
CA ASN A 400 3.25 -37.82 10.25
C ASN A 400 3.10 -38.64 8.93
N LYS A 401 4.19 -39.31 8.51
CA LYS A 401 4.12 -40.31 7.44
C LYS A 401 3.14 -41.42 7.86
N TRP A 402 2.15 -41.71 7.05
CA TRP A 402 1.11 -42.68 7.38
C TRP A 402 1.20 -43.94 6.54
N LYS A 403 1.18 -43.81 5.23
CA LYS A 403 1.30 -44.91 4.26
C LYS A 403 2.07 -44.43 3.04
N GLY A 404 3.14 -45.15 2.63
CA GLY A 404 3.93 -44.72 1.48
C GLY A 404 5.32 -45.28 1.48
N ILE A 405 6.16 -44.74 0.61
CA ILE A 405 7.52 -45.22 0.37
C ILE A 405 8.51 -44.10 0.52
N GLU A 406 9.59 -44.37 1.21
CA GLU A 406 10.75 -43.51 1.28
C GLU A 406 11.84 -43.99 0.32
N TYR A 407 12.31 -43.09 -0.54
CA TYR A 407 13.31 -43.32 -1.56
C TYR A 407 14.60 -42.61 -1.19
N GLY A 408 15.73 -43.25 -1.49
CA GLY A 408 17.04 -42.60 -1.46
C GLY A 408 17.24 -41.63 -2.67
N PRO A 409 18.37 -40.92 -2.68
CA PRO A 409 18.71 -39.98 -3.75
C PRO A 409 18.77 -40.62 -5.14
N THR A 410 19.07 -41.91 -5.20
CA THR A 410 19.19 -42.74 -6.42
C THR A 410 17.91 -43.55 -6.71
N GLU A 411 16.77 -43.13 -6.15
CA GLU A 411 15.44 -43.76 -6.29
C GLU A 411 15.35 -45.20 -5.69
N ASN A 412 16.35 -45.66 -4.95
CA ASN A 412 16.30 -46.93 -4.21
C ASN A 412 15.35 -46.83 -3.02
N ILE A 413 14.58 -47.88 -2.72
CA ILE A 413 13.67 -47.91 -1.58
C ILE A 413 14.48 -48.01 -0.29
N LEU A 414 14.25 -47.05 0.61
CA LEU A 414 14.86 -47.02 1.97
C LEU A 414 13.91 -47.61 3.02
N ALA A 415 12.62 -47.32 2.93
CA ALA A 415 11.61 -47.78 3.87
C ALA A 415 10.21 -47.75 3.27
N THR A 416 9.37 -48.66 3.72
CA THR A 416 7.91 -48.66 3.45
C THR A 416 7.18 -48.36 4.75
N PHE A 417 6.14 -47.55 4.68
CA PHE A 417 5.28 -47.16 5.82
C PHE A 417 3.89 -47.72 5.66
N LEU A 418 3.35 -48.29 6.72
CA LEU A 418 1.94 -48.72 6.82
C LEU A 418 1.41 -48.34 8.22
N ASN A 419 0.32 -47.57 8.25
CA ASN A 419 -0.32 -47.10 9.49
C ASN A 419 0.64 -46.31 10.42
N GLY A 420 1.60 -45.61 9.83
CA GLY A 420 2.61 -44.83 10.58
C GLY A 420 3.81 -45.62 11.07
N VAL A 421 3.91 -46.92 10.79
CA VAL A 421 4.99 -47.82 11.23
C VAL A 421 5.82 -48.21 10.01
N ILE A 422 7.14 -48.26 10.18
CA ILE A 422 8.10 -48.79 9.20
C ILE A 422 7.93 -50.31 9.11
N GLN A 423 7.83 -50.83 7.88
CA GLN A 423 7.75 -52.24 7.56
C GLN A 423 9.12 -52.82 7.26
#